data_80092d891fa33392ed7faf29f43c6840
#
_entry.id   80092d891fa33392ed7faf29f43c6840
#
_cell.length_a   1.000
_cell.length_b   1.000
_cell.length_c   1.000
_cell.angle_alpha   90.00
_cell.angle_beta   90.00
_cell.angle_gamma   90.00
#
_symmetry.space_group_name_H-M   'P 1'
#
loop_
_entity.id
_entity.type
_entity.pdbx_description
1 polymer ?
#
loop_
_entity_poly.entity_id
_entity_poly.type
_entity_poly.pdbx_seq_one_letter_code
_entity_poly.pdbx_strand_id
1 'polypeptide(L)'
;METHQISLMPVSRDDVKNIVNWLENEQISEDWFGRYSYGDPAHPGYHPIEVLSIPDEEWDKTFDNREHRIYSIYIDGSIHIGEIHVAVEESLGDGQLSVLIGSKNEQHKGYGTQAVKEVLRLAFEDWGLYRVWVDVPEYNEDATKMFEHLGFVHEGTLR
;
A
#
# COMPACT_ATOMS: atom_id res chain seq x y z
N MET A 1 22.96 -12.62 8.53
CA MET A 1 22.14 -11.54 7.96
C MET A 1 21.03 -11.18 8.91
N GLU A 2 21.02 -9.96 9.37
CA GLU A 2 19.95 -9.50 10.23
C GLU A 2 18.66 -9.39 9.41
N THR A 3 17.64 -10.11 9.85
CA THR A 3 16.32 -10.00 9.26
C THR A 3 15.56 -8.96 10.06
N HIS A 4 15.39 -7.77 9.49
CA HIS A 4 14.57 -6.75 10.11
C HIS A 4 13.10 -7.12 9.99
N GLN A 5 12.32 -6.75 10.99
CA GLN A 5 10.87 -6.93 10.95
C GLN A 5 10.18 -5.63 10.64
N ILE A 6 9.12 -5.72 9.85
CA ILE A 6 8.28 -4.55 9.59
C ILE A 6 7.24 -4.41 10.70
N SER A 7 6.77 -3.19 10.88
CA SER A 7 5.57 -2.90 11.64
C SER A 7 4.66 -2.01 10.83
N LEU A 8 3.36 -2.20 11.01
CA LEU A 8 2.34 -1.35 10.40
C LEU A 8 1.93 -0.31 11.42
N MET A 9 2.05 0.95 11.07
CA MET A 9 1.80 2.09 11.96
C MET A 9 0.74 3.00 11.37
N PRO A 10 -0.01 3.73 12.22
CA PRO A 10 -0.89 4.78 11.72
C PRO A 10 -0.10 5.80 10.90
N VAL A 11 -0.70 6.29 9.83
CA VAL A 11 -0.04 7.23 8.92
C VAL A 11 0.09 8.60 9.59
N SER A 12 1.30 9.16 9.59
CA SER A 12 1.57 10.51 10.09
C SER A 12 1.75 11.50 8.94
N ARG A 13 1.73 12.80 9.25
CA ARG A 13 2.00 13.83 8.24
C ARG A 13 3.40 13.73 7.67
N ASP A 14 4.38 13.38 8.49
CA ASP A 14 5.75 13.15 8.01
C ASP A 14 5.82 11.97 7.06
N ASP A 15 5.05 10.92 7.31
CA ASP A 15 4.97 9.77 6.41
C ASP A 15 4.45 10.19 5.04
N VAL A 16 3.40 11.04 4.99
CA VAL A 16 2.85 11.53 3.72
C VAL A 16 3.87 12.40 2.99
N LYS A 17 4.67 13.19 3.71
CA LYS A 17 5.76 13.95 3.08
C LYS A 17 6.76 13.04 2.40
N ASN A 18 7.08 11.91 3.01
CA ASN A 18 7.94 10.90 2.38
C ASN A 18 7.28 10.33 1.13
N ILE A 19 5.98 10.05 1.19
CA ILE A 19 5.22 9.56 0.03
C ILE A 19 5.32 10.56 -1.13
N VAL A 20 5.11 11.86 -0.87
CA VAL A 20 5.21 12.90 -1.88
C VAL A 20 6.60 12.87 -2.54
N ASN A 21 7.66 12.79 -1.71
CA ASN A 21 9.03 12.75 -2.22
C ASN A 21 9.29 11.49 -3.06
N TRP A 22 8.81 10.33 -2.61
CA TRP A 22 9.00 9.09 -3.36
C TRP A 22 8.28 9.13 -4.71
N LEU A 23 7.09 9.72 -4.77
CA LEU A 23 6.29 9.80 -5.99
C LEU A 23 6.89 10.76 -7.03
N GLU A 24 7.83 11.60 -6.65
CA GLU A 24 8.61 12.40 -7.61
C GLU A 24 9.50 11.52 -8.48
N ASN A 25 9.83 10.31 -8.00
CA ASN A 25 10.54 9.33 -8.80
C ASN A 25 9.55 8.66 -9.77
N GLU A 26 9.77 8.86 -11.06
CA GLU A 26 8.88 8.36 -12.10
C GLU A 26 8.68 6.85 -12.04
N GLN A 27 9.74 6.08 -11.80
CA GLN A 27 9.66 4.63 -11.72
C GLN A 27 8.77 4.18 -10.56
N ILE A 28 8.91 4.80 -9.40
CA ILE A 28 8.09 4.48 -8.23
C ILE A 28 6.62 4.81 -8.51
N SER A 29 6.36 5.97 -9.11
CA SER A 29 5.00 6.37 -9.46
C SER A 29 4.38 5.41 -10.47
N GLU A 30 5.11 5.01 -11.50
CA GLU A 30 4.63 4.04 -12.49
C GLU A 30 4.33 2.68 -11.88
N ASP A 31 5.18 2.21 -10.96
CA ASP A 31 5.01 0.91 -10.31
C ASP A 31 3.79 0.90 -9.40
N TRP A 32 3.45 2.02 -8.79
CA TRP A 32 2.33 2.10 -7.85
C TRP A 32 1.01 2.43 -8.54
N PHE A 33 0.98 3.49 -9.37
CA PHE A 33 -0.25 3.95 -10.02
C PHE A 33 -0.46 3.40 -11.42
N GLY A 34 0.59 2.90 -12.03
CA GLY A 34 0.58 2.51 -13.42
C GLY A 34 1.05 3.63 -14.34
N ARG A 35 1.55 3.23 -15.48
CA ARG A 35 2.18 4.14 -16.46
C ARG A 35 1.23 5.18 -17.02
N TYR A 36 -0.05 4.88 -17.04
CA TYR A 36 -1.06 5.73 -17.65
C TYR A 36 -1.91 6.51 -16.64
N SER A 37 -1.51 6.52 -15.38
CA SER A 37 -2.24 7.26 -14.36
C SER A 37 -2.05 8.77 -14.44
N TYR A 38 -1.08 9.23 -15.19
CA TYR A 38 -0.76 10.65 -15.38
C TYR A 38 -0.56 11.41 -14.06
N GLY A 39 -0.10 10.70 -13.04
CA GLY A 39 0.16 11.31 -11.75
C GLY A 39 -1.11 11.58 -10.92
N ASP A 40 -2.25 11.01 -11.32
CA ASP A 40 -3.46 11.12 -10.49
C ASP A 40 -3.32 10.20 -9.28
N PRO A 41 -3.18 10.75 -8.07
CA PRO A 41 -2.96 9.95 -6.86
C PRO A 41 -4.25 9.42 -6.23
N ALA A 42 -5.34 9.34 -6.96
CA ALA A 42 -6.62 8.89 -6.41
C ALA A 42 -6.60 7.44 -5.95
N HIS A 43 -5.70 6.63 -6.51
CA HIS A 43 -5.62 5.21 -6.21
C HIS A 43 -5.35 4.89 -4.72
N PRO A 44 -4.52 5.64 -3.97
CA PRO A 44 -4.32 5.34 -2.55
C PRO A 44 -5.45 5.82 -1.64
N GLY A 45 -6.56 6.30 -2.17
CA GLY A 45 -7.70 6.75 -1.37
C GLY A 45 -7.57 8.17 -0.84
N TYR A 46 -6.50 8.86 -1.16
CA TYR A 46 -6.28 10.26 -0.76
C TYR A 46 -5.29 10.91 -1.74
N HIS A 47 -5.26 12.26 -1.73
CA HIS A 47 -4.30 13.03 -2.52
C HIS A 47 -3.17 13.49 -1.61
N PRO A 48 -1.94 12.94 -1.75
CA PRO A 48 -0.85 13.20 -0.79
C PRO A 48 -0.56 14.67 -0.50
N ILE A 49 -0.51 15.51 -1.54
CA ILE A 49 -0.23 16.93 -1.35
C ILE A 49 -1.38 17.63 -0.64
N GLU A 50 -2.61 17.35 -1.06
CA GLU A 50 -3.80 17.99 -0.50
C GLU A 50 -4.04 17.61 0.96
N VAL A 51 -3.81 16.34 1.30
CA VAL A 51 -4.07 15.84 2.64
C VAL A 51 -3.17 16.49 3.68
N LEU A 52 -1.98 16.98 3.28
CA LEU A 52 -1.06 17.64 4.21
C LEU A 52 -1.62 18.91 4.80
N SER A 53 -2.63 19.53 4.18
CA SER A 53 -3.23 20.76 4.65
C SER A 53 -4.57 20.59 5.37
N ILE A 54 -5.07 19.36 5.53
CA ILE A 54 -6.34 19.16 6.23
C ILE A 54 -6.16 19.26 7.74
N PRO A 55 -7.24 19.63 8.49
CA PRO A 55 -7.20 19.67 9.95
C PRO A 55 -6.98 18.29 10.56
N ASP A 56 -6.43 18.25 11.78
CA ASP A 56 -6.20 17.00 12.50
C ASP A 56 -7.47 16.18 12.68
N GLU A 57 -8.61 16.84 12.86
CA GLU A 57 -9.91 16.17 13.02
C GLU A 57 -10.30 15.35 11.78
N GLU A 58 -9.89 15.79 10.59
CA GLU A 58 -10.18 15.09 9.36
C GLU A 58 -9.12 14.05 9.01
N TRP A 59 -7.94 14.18 9.61
CA TRP A 59 -6.82 13.27 9.35
C TRP A 59 -7.19 11.83 9.66
N ASP A 60 -7.71 11.59 10.86
CA ASP A 60 -8.08 10.24 11.29
C ASP A 60 -9.19 9.65 10.42
N LYS A 61 -10.13 10.49 9.98
CA LYS A 61 -11.22 10.04 9.09
C LYS A 61 -10.72 9.60 7.73
N THR A 62 -9.59 10.16 7.27
CA THR A 62 -9.00 9.79 5.99
C THR A 62 -8.26 8.47 6.08
N PHE A 63 -7.49 8.25 7.14
CA PHE A 63 -6.55 7.14 7.24
C PHE A 63 -7.05 5.95 8.06
N ASP A 64 -8.09 6.13 8.84
CA ASP A 64 -8.63 5.06 9.69
C ASP A 64 -10.15 5.06 9.60
N ASN A 65 -10.66 4.59 8.47
CA ASN A 65 -12.09 4.42 8.26
C ASN A 65 -12.38 3.04 7.70
N ARG A 66 -13.65 2.67 7.65
CA ARG A 66 -14.05 1.30 7.28
C ARG A 66 -13.80 1.00 5.81
N GLU A 67 -13.83 2.00 4.94
CA GLU A 67 -13.65 1.84 3.50
C GLU A 67 -12.18 1.85 3.09
N HIS A 68 -11.34 2.61 3.82
CA HIS A 68 -9.93 2.75 3.51
C HIS A 68 -9.11 2.48 4.75
N ARG A 69 -8.37 1.40 4.74
CA ARG A 69 -7.48 1.01 5.83
C ARG A 69 -6.04 1.17 5.34
N ILE A 70 -5.39 2.21 5.83
CA ILE A 70 -4.11 2.67 5.33
C ILE A 70 -3.09 2.66 6.47
N TYR A 71 -1.95 2.01 6.23
CA TYR A 71 -0.89 1.90 7.23
C TYR A 71 0.44 2.30 6.63
N SER A 72 1.25 2.99 7.42
CA SER A 72 2.66 3.20 7.10
C SER A 72 3.46 1.96 7.44
N ILE A 73 4.43 1.62 6.59
CA ILE A 73 5.33 0.49 6.81
C ILE A 73 6.64 1.01 7.38
N TYR A 74 7.02 0.51 8.54
CA TYR A 74 8.26 0.87 9.23
C TYR A 74 9.14 -0.35 9.43
N ILE A 75 10.45 -0.14 9.41
CA ILE A 75 11.42 -1.15 9.83
C ILE A 75 11.76 -0.90 11.30
N ASP A 76 11.63 -1.94 12.13
CA ASP A 76 11.96 -1.91 13.56
C ASP A 76 11.30 -0.73 14.31
N GLY A 77 10.15 -0.28 13.82
CA GLY A 77 9.39 0.81 14.43
C GLY A 77 9.98 2.21 14.27
N SER A 78 11.07 2.37 13.52
CA SER A 78 11.76 3.65 13.45
C SER A 78 12.01 4.20 12.04
N ILE A 79 12.10 3.36 11.03
CA ILE A 79 12.42 3.79 9.67
C ILE A 79 11.20 3.61 8.77
N HIS A 80 10.64 4.71 8.28
CA HIS A 80 9.51 4.69 7.35
C HIS A 80 10.00 4.30 5.96
N ILE A 81 9.43 3.22 5.40
CA ILE A 81 9.87 2.69 4.11
C ILE A 81 8.74 2.58 3.07
N GLY A 82 7.49 2.66 3.49
CA GLY A 82 6.40 2.46 2.53
C GLY A 82 5.03 2.65 3.13
N GLU A 83 4.04 2.26 2.34
CA GLU A 83 2.63 2.35 2.72
C GLU A 83 1.87 1.15 2.14
N ILE A 84 0.90 0.67 2.89
CA ILE A 84 0.01 -0.38 2.44
C ILE A 84 -1.44 0.03 2.69
N HIS A 85 -2.31 -0.23 1.73
CA HIS A 85 -3.68 0.23 1.73
C HIS A 85 -4.60 -0.89 1.27
N VAL A 86 -5.74 -1.03 1.96
CA VAL A 86 -6.83 -1.90 1.52
C VAL A 86 -8.09 -1.06 1.41
N ALA A 87 -8.62 -0.96 0.19
CA ALA A 87 -9.92 -0.35 -0.08
C ALA A 87 -10.97 -1.44 0.08
N VAL A 88 -11.83 -1.30 1.09
CA VAL A 88 -12.78 -2.33 1.49
C VAL A 88 -14.17 -2.03 0.94
N GLU A 89 -14.75 -3.00 0.23
CA GLU A 89 -16.16 -2.98 -0.18
C GLU A 89 -16.92 -3.94 0.74
N GLU A 90 -17.49 -3.41 1.80
CA GLU A 90 -18.13 -4.24 2.85
C GLU A 90 -19.29 -5.08 2.32
N SER A 91 -20.07 -4.53 1.39
CA SER A 91 -21.23 -5.23 0.83
C SER A 91 -20.84 -6.51 0.07
N LEU A 92 -19.63 -6.56 -0.47
CA LEU A 92 -19.11 -7.72 -1.20
C LEU A 92 -18.17 -8.55 -0.34
N GLY A 93 -17.76 -8.04 0.82
CA GLY A 93 -16.76 -8.71 1.66
C GLY A 93 -15.39 -8.78 1.02
N ASP A 94 -15.04 -7.82 0.15
CA ASP A 94 -13.75 -7.85 -0.51
C ASP A 94 -12.94 -6.56 -0.29
N GLY A 95 -11.65 -6.64 -0.59
CA GLY A 95 -10.76 -5.50 -0.48
C GLY A 95 -9.73 -5.50 -1.60
N GLN A 96 -9.46 -4.31 -2.12
CA GLN A 96 -8.40 -4.10 -3.08
C GLN A 96 -7.15 -3.64 -2.34
N LEU A 97 -6.07 -4.39 -2.50
CA LEU A 97 -4.80 -4.14 -1.83
C LEU A 97 -3.85 -3.37 -2.73
N SER A 98 -3.11 -2.45 -2.13
CA SER A 98 -2.07 -1.68 -2.80
C SER A 98 -0.90 -1.54 -1.83
N VAL A 99 0.32 -1.75 -2.29
CA VAL A 99 1.54 -1.67 -1.46
C VAL A 99 2.63 -0.89 -2.18
N LEU A 100 3.28 0.01 -1.46
CA LEU A 100 4.40 0.80 -1.95
C LEU A 100 5.58 0.65 -1.00
N ILE A 101 6.74 0.29 -1.54
CA ILE A 101 8.02 0.46 -0.86
C ILE A 101 8.73 1.60 -1.59
N GLY A 102 8.75 2.78 -0.97
CA GLY A 102 9.23 3.99 -1.61
C GLY A 102 10.72 4.25 -1.44
N SER A 103 11.32 3.72 -0.39
CA SER A 103 12.75 3.87 -0.16
C SER A 103 13.52 2.90 -1.04
N LYS A 104 14.27 3.42 -2.01
CA LYS A 104 15.04 2.59 -2.96
C LYS A 104 16.01 1.64 -2.27
N ASN A 105 16.61 2.08 -1.18
CA ASN A 105 17.56 1.27 -0.43
C ASN A 105 16.91 0.06 0.24
N GLU A 106 15.60 0.09 0.39
CA GLU A 106 14.84 -0.95 1.09
C GLU A 106 14.02 -1.82 0.15
N GLN A 107 14.03 -1.52 -1.15
CA GLN A 107 13.35 -2.36 -2.14
C GLN A 107 14.07 -3.70 -2.33
N HIS A 108 13.32 -4.72 -2.72
CA HIS A 108 13.83 -6.07 -3.01
C HIS A 108 14.45 -6.79 -1.79
N LYS A 109 14.09 -6.40 -0.57
CA LYS A 109 14.54 -7.05 0.67
C LYS A 109 13.45 -7.88 1.35
N GLY A 110 12.30 -8.04 0.71
CA GLY A 110 11.19 -8.82 1.25
C GLY A 110 10.27 -8.07 2.20
N TYR A 111 10.43 -6.77 2.36
CA TYR A 111 9.59 -5.98 3.27
C TYR A 111 8.16 -5.86 2.76
N GLY A 112 7.97 -5.68 1.45
CA GLY A 112 6.64 -5.66 0.86
C GLY A 112 5.89 -6.96 1.11
N THR A 113 6.58 -8.09 0.97
CA THR A 113 6.04 -9.42 1.25
C THR A 113 5.59 -9.53 2.71
N GLN A 114 6.43 -9.07 3.66
CA GLN A 114 6.07 -9.08 5.08
C GLN A 114 4.83 -8.25 5.35
N ALA A 115 4.76 -7.04 4.77
CA ALA A 115 3.63 -6.14 4.95
C ALA A 115 2.34 -6.75 4.39
N VAL A 116 2.39 -7.33 3.20
CA VAL A 116 1.23 -7.98 2.59
C VAL A 116 0.75 -9.15 3.44
N LYS A 117 1.66 -9.98 3.94
CA LYS A 117 1.29 -11.10 4.83
C LYS A 117 0.55 -10.61 6.07
N GLU A 118 1.03 -9.56 6.70
CA GLU A 118 0.40 -9.01 7.91
C GLU A 118 -0.98 -8.44 7.59
N VAL A 119 -1.12 -7.71 6.49
CA VAL A 119 -2.41 -7.15 6.08
C VAL A 119 -3.39 -8.26 5.68
N LEU A 120 -2.94 -9.32 5.02
CA LEU A 120 -3.82 -10.45 4.70
C LEU A 120 -4.34 -11.10 5.98
N ARG A 121 -3.49 -11.24 6.99
CA ARG A 121 -3.92 -11.76 8.30
C ARG A 121 -5.01 -10.87 8.90
N LEU A 122 -4.80 -9.55 8.93
CA LEU A 122 -5.79 -8.61 9.42
C LEU A 122 -7.09 -8.69 8.61
N ALA A 123 -6.98 -8.73 7.29
CA ALA A 123 -8.13 -8.75 6.39
C ALA A 123 -9.04 -9.96 6.63
N PHE A 124 -8.46 -11.15 6.71
CA PHE A 124 -9.23 -12.37 6.85
C PHE A 124 -9.61 -12.70 8.29
N GLU A 125 -8.71 -12.47 9.26
CA GLU A 125 -8.94 -12.83 10.65
C GLU A 125 -9.67 -11.74 11.45
N ASP A 126 -9.28 -10.47 11.26
CA ASP A 126 -9.81 -9.37 12.06
C ASP A 126 -10.97 -8.65 11.37
N TRP A 127 -10.87 -8.41 10.07
CA TRP A 127 -11.91 -7.68 9.33
C TRP A 127 -12.98 -8.58 8.72
N GLY A 128 -12.73 -9.87 8.70
CA GLY A 128 -13.68 -10.84 8.18
C GLY A 128 -13.93 -10.75 6.68
N LEU A 129 -12.96 -10.29 5.92
CA LEU A 129 -13.10 -10.22 4.47
C LEU A 129 -13.10 -11.61 3.86
N TYR A 130 -13.85 -11.75 2.80
CA TYR A 130 -13.96 -12.99 2.03
C TYR A 130 -12.90 -13.08 0.94
N ARG A 131 -12.49 -11.93 0.37
CA ARG A 131 -11.61 -11.87 -0.78
C ARG A 131 -10.71 -10.63 -0.70
N VAL A 132 -9.45 -10.80 -1.08
CA VAL A 132 -8.52 -9.68 -1.30
C VAL A 132 -7.96 -9.80 -2.71
N TRP A 133 -7.95 -8.72 -3.46
CA TRP A 133 -7.47 -8.70 -4.83
C TRP A 133 -6.54 -7.54 -5.08
N VAL A 134 -5.73 -7.66 -6.14
CA VAL A 134 -4.75 -6.64 -6.54
C VAL A 134 -4.79 -6.42 -8.04
N ASP A 135 -4.53 -5.20 -8.46
CA ASP A 135 -4.21 -4.85 -9.84
C ASP A 135 -2.70 -4.60 -9.90
N VAL A 136 -2.03 -5.27 -10.82
CA VAL A 136 -0.58 -5.11 -10.99
C VAL A 136 -0.31 -4.75 -12.46
N PRO A 137 0.42 -3.67 -12.74
CA PRO A 137 0.83 -3.37 -14.12
C PRO A 137 1.63 -4.53 -14.72
N GLU A 138 1.36 -4.88 -15.97
CA GLU A 138 2.03 -6.00 -16.64
C GLU A 138 3.55 -5.91 -16.58
N TYR A 139 4.08 -4.70 -16.69
CA TYR A 139 5.52 -4.47 -16.68
C TYR A 139 6.16 -4.61 -15.29
N ASN A 140 5.37 -4.70 -14.23
CA ASN A 140 5.89 -4.88 -12.87
C ASN A 140 6.00 -6.37 -12.54
N GLU A 141 7.00 -7.02 -13.11
CA GLU A 141 7.21 -8.46 -12.94
C GLU A 141 7.53 -8.85 -11.49
N ASP A 142 8.26 -8.01 -10.77
CA ASP A 142 8.62 -8.27 -9.38
C ASP A 142 7.38 -8.34 -8.48
N ALA A 143 6.44 -7.41 -8.66
CA ALA A 143 5.18 -7.43 -7.91
C ALA A 143 4.35 -8.66 -8.28
N THR A 144 4.25 -8.99 -9.55
CA THR A 144 3.52 -10.17 -10.01
C THR A 144 4.06 -11.44 -9.35
N LYS A 145 5.37 -11.61 -9.34
CA LYS A 145 6.01 -12.77 -8.70
C LYS A 145 5.77 -12.80 -7.20
N MET A 146 5.84 -11.65 -6.54
CA MET A 146 5.58 -11.55 -5.11
C MET A 146 4.17 -12.02 -4.77
N PHE A 147 3.16 -11.54 -5.49
CA PHE A 147 1.78 -11.91 -5.23
C PHE A 147 1.51 -13.38 -5.55
N GLU A 148 2.10 -13.92 -6.61
CA GLU A 148 1.99 -15.34 -6.93
C GLU A 148 2.59 -16.21 -5.81
N HIS A 149 3.76 -15.82 -5.28
CA HIS A 149 4.40 -16.51 -4.16
C HIS A 149 3.54 -16.48 -2.89
N LEU A 150 2.75 -15.44 -2.71
CA LEU A 150 1.85 -15.31 -1.56
C LEU A 150 0.54 -16.07 -1.74
N GLY A 151 0.34 -16.73 -2.89
CA GLY A 151 -0.84 -17.54 -3.15
C GLY A 151 -1.95 -16.81 -3.91
N PHE A 152 -1.69 -15.59 -4.40
CA PHE A 152 -2.64 -14.91 -5.28
C PHE A 152 -2.73 -15.64 -6.62
N VAL A 153 -3.93 -15.76 -7.14
CA VAL A 153 -4.19 -16.42 -8.42
C VAL A 153 -4.49 -15.35 -9.47
N HIS A 154 -3.81 -15.44 -10.61
CA HIS A 154 -4.06 -14.53 -11.73
C HIS A 154 -5.43 -14.85 -12.33
N GLU A 155 -6.37 -13.92 -12.27
CA GLU A 155 -7.73 -14.11 -12.76
C GLU A 155 -7.96 -13.56 -14.17
N GLY A 156 -7.15 -12.60 -14.59
CA GLY A 156 -7.28 -12.01 -15.91
C GLY A 156 -6.45 -10.77 -16.10
N THR A 157 -6.45 -10.24 -17.32
CA THR A 157 -5.75 -9.02 -17.67
C THR A 157 -6.77 -8.00 -18.15
N LEU A 158 -6.76 -6.81 -17.53
CA LEU A 158 -7.64 -5.71 -17.92
C LEU A 158 -7.20 -5.13 -19.27
N ARG A 159 -8.17 -4.77 -20.09
CA ARG A 159 -7.90 -4.16 -21.40
C ARG A 159 -7.88 -2.65 -21.32
#